data_27b77d0b6cdcd9b0770d0a59a7feaa36
#
_entry.id   27b77d0b6cdcd9b0770d0a59a7feaa36
#
_cell.length_a   1.000
_cell.length_b   1.000
_cell.length_c   1.000
_cell.angle_alpha   90.00
_cell.angle_beta   90.00
_cell.angle_gamma   90.00
#
_symmetry.space_group_name_H-M   'P 1'
#
loop_
_entity.id
_entity.type
_entity.pdbx_description
1 polymer ?
#
loop_
_entity_poly.entity_id
_entity_poly.type
_entity_poly.pdbx_seq_one_letter_code
_entity_poly.pdbx_strand_id
1 'polypeptide(L)'
;ATGLAAARKSENPIVQDILLPAIAVLILVGSLILTCGIAIVVREGGNLEQPGDIVFACFVVLALLTGYVVNTNYISIHRFYRDRLMEAFMPMQSAIAGNQVRPAPGANEAQLRDLCDPGSLSNYHLVNTNLILVDSDDALLRRRGGDNFVMSRIYCGGDAGGFHPTGDFSGGDMTLATAMTISGAAAHPNSGWAGTGQTRKRAVSWLMNLLNIRLGYTVRNAAYNTLAPLAGKPNHFDNMKVELSPSAFDRHGKWFQLSDGGHFENLAIYELVRRRCKLILISDAGADP
;
A
#
# COMPACT_ATOMS: atom_id res chain seq x y z
N ALA A 1 -1.64 -12.42 -13.02
CA ALA A 1 -1.63 -10.97 -13.28
C ALA A 1 -2.32 -10.63 -14.61
N THR A 2 -2.06 -11.36 -15.69
CA THR A 2 -2.66 -11.13 -17.01
C THR A 2 -4.17 -11.39 -17.07
N GLY A 3 -4.69 -12.38 -16.36
CA GLY A 3 -6.13 -12.70 -16.32
C GLY A 3 -6.99 -11.64 -15.61
N LEU A 4 -6.51 -11.13 -14.49
CA LEU A 4 -7.20 -10.04 -13.76
C LEU A 4 -7.14 -8.70 -14.51
N ALA A 5 -6.05 -8.42 -15.21
CA ALA A 5 -5.92 -7.24 -16.06
C ALA A 5 -6.84 -7.34 -17.30
N ALA A 6 -7.01 -8.54 -17.88
CA ALA A 6 -7.92 -8.76 -18.99
C ALA A 6 -9.40 -8.66 -18.56
N ALA A 7 -9.76 -9.20 -17.39
CA ALA A 7 -11.10 -9.06 -16.81
C ALA A 7 -11.47 -7.60 -16.53
N ARG A 8 -10.49 -6.79 -16.14
CA ARG A 8 -10.67 -5.35 -15.87
C ARG A 8 -10.85 -4.50 -17.13
N LYS A 9 -10.38 -4.97 -18.28
CA LYS A 9 -10.53 -4.30 -19.58
C LYS A 9 -11.86 -4.64 -20.28
N SER A 10 -12.59 -5.61 -19.75
CA SER A 10 -13.90 -6.01 -20.26
C SER A 10 -14.98 -5.08 -19.71
N GLU A 11 -15.66 -4.36 -20.60
CA GLU A 11 -16.86 -3.57 -20.29
C GLU A 11 -18.10 -4.47 -20.06
N ASN A 12 -17.92 -5.77 -20.01
CA ASN A 12 -19.00 -6.73 -19.83
C ASN A 12 -19.42 -6.80 -18.35
N PRO A 13 -20.64 -6.39 -17.99
CA PRO A 13 -21.13 -6.39 -16.62
C PRO A 13 -21.08 -7.79 -15.97
N ILE A 14 -21.25 -8.86 -16.74
CA ILE A 14 -21.14 -10.25 -16.23
C ILE A 14 -19.73 -10.50 -15.63
N VAL A 15 -18.69 -9.95 -16.23
CA VAL A 15 -17.32 -10.14 -15.74
C VAL A 15 -17.10 -9.38 -14.42
N GLN A 16 -17.66 -8.19 -14.28
CA GLN A 16 -17.48 -7.38 -13.07
C GLN A 16 -18.40 -7.81 -11.94
N ASP A 17 -19.66 -8.09 -12.24
CA ASP A 17 -20.71 -8.34 -11.22
C ASP A 17 -20.76 -9.80 -10.77
N ILE A 18 -20.28 -10.74 -11.57
CA ILE A 18 -20.35 -12.17 -11.27
C ILE A 18 -18.95 -12.78 -11.11
N LEU A 19 -18.04 -12.56 -12.07
CA LEU A 19 -16.76 -13.25 -12.08
C LEU A 19 -15.83 -12.79 -10.95
N LEU A 20 -15.76 -11.50 -10.66
CA LEU A 20 -14.92 -10.99 -9.56
C LEU A 20 -15.40 -11.42 -8.18
N PRO A 21 -16.71 -11.34 -7.82
CA PRO A 21 -17.22 -11.91 -6.58
C PRO A 21 -17.03 -13.42 -6.50
N ALA A 22 -17.24 -14.15 -7.60
CA ALA A 22 -17.02 -15.60 -7.64
C ALA A 22 -15.55 -15.98 -7.39
N ILE A 23 -14.61 -15.26 -7.95
CA ILE A 23 -13.17 -15.43 -7.67
C ILE A 23 -12.86 -15.15 -6.20
N ALA A 24 -13.43 -14.10 -5.61
CA ALA A 24 -13.24 -13.79 -4.20
C ALA A 24 -13.78 -14.89 -3.29
N VAL A 25 -14.96 -15.43 -3.58
CA VAL A 25 -15.55 -16.58 -2.87
C VAL A 25 -14.68 -17.83 -3.04
N LEU A 26 -14.18 -18.10 -4.24
CA LEU A 26 -13.27 -19.22 -4.51
C LEU A 26 -11.96 -19.12 -3.71
N ILE A 27 -11.42 -17.92 -3.59
CA ILE A 27 -10.20 -17.67 -2.76
C ILE A 27 -10.52 -17.94 -1.29
N LEU A 28 -11.65 -17.45 -0.78
CA LEU A 28 -12.07 -17.67 0.61
C LEU A 28 -12.33 -19.15 0.90
N VAL A 29 -13.10 -19.83 0.04
CA VAL A 29 -13.37 -21.26 0.18
C VAL A 29 -12.10 -22.07 0.03
N GLY A 30 -11.25 -21.73 -0.92
CA GLY A 30 -9.94 -22.36 -1.12
C GLY A 30 -9.03 -22.20 0.11
N SER A 31 -8.99 -21.01 0.72
CA SER A 31 -8.20 -20.79 1.94
C SER A 31 -8.75 -21.58 3.13
N LEU A 32 -10.08 -21.73 3.23
CA LEU A 32 -10.73 -22.55 4.28
C LEU A 32 -10.41 -24.04 4.08
N ILE A 33 -10.56 -24.56 2.86
CA ILE A 33 -10.20 -25.94 2.52
C ILE A 33 -8.71 -26.20 2.80
N LEU A 34 -7.85 -25.26 2.44
CA LEU A 34 -6.42 -25.32 2.71
C LEU A 34 -6.13 -25.44 4.21
N THR A 35 -6.78 -24.60 5.02
CA THR A 35 -6.62 -24.60 6.48
C THR A 35 -7.12 -25.92 7.10
N CYS A 36 -8.28 -26.39 6.66
CA CYS A 36 -8.83 -27.68 7.10
C CYS A 36 -7.92 -28.83 6.69
N GLY A 37 -7.41 -28.82 5.45
CA GLY A 37 -6.50 -29.85 4.96
C GLY A 37 -5.18 -29.89 5.74
N ILE A 38 -4.58 -28.72 6.04
CA ILE A 38 -3.38 -28.64 6.91
C ILE A 38 -3.67 -29.29 8.27
N ALA A 39 -4.82 -28.96 8.87
CA ALA A 39 -5.22 -29.49 10.16
C ALA A 39 -5.37 -31.03 10.14
N ILE A 40 -5.92 -31.59 9.04
CA ILE A 40 -6.07 -33.04 8.86
C ILE A 40 -4.70 -33.71 8.71
N VAL A 41 -3.83 -33.20 7.83
CA VAL A 41 -2.49 -33.75 7.59
C VAL A 41 -1.63 -33.71 8.86
N VAL A 42 -1.67 -32.62 9.63
CA VAL A 42 -0.98 -32.51 10.92
C VAL A 42 -1.52 -33.51 11.92
N ARG A 43 -2.84 -33.73 11.94
CA ARG A 43 -3.49 -34.68 12.86
C ARG A 43 -3.13 -36.13 12.56
N GLU A 44 -3.00 -36.50 11.28
CA GLU A 44 -2.78 -37.88 10.82
C GLU A 44 -1.31 -38.26 10.69
N GLY A 45 -0.39 -37.41 11.15
CA GLY A 45 1.04 -37.72 11.20
C GLY A 45 1.78 -37.62 9.87
N GLY A 46 1.18 -36.95 8.87
CA GLY A 46 1.90 -36.52 7.66
C GLY A 46 2.15 -37.56 6.56
N ASN A 47 1.47 -38.69 6.58
CA ASN A 47 1.54 -39.68 5.48
C ASN A 47 0.72 -39.21 4.27
N LEU A 48 1.40 -38.90 3.16
CA LEU A 48 0.80 -38.47 1.89
C LEU A 48 0.48 -39.69 1.01
N GLU A 49 -0.45 -40.53 1.42
CA GLU A 49 -0.79 -41.78 0.71
C GLU A 49 -2.02 -41.64 -0.21
N GLN A 50 -2.83 -40.63 0.00
CA GLN A 50 -4.06 -40.45 -0.77
C GLN A 50 -3.87 -39.43 -1.92
N PRO A 51 -4.53 -39.59 -3.06
CA PRO A 51 -4.48 -38.58 -4.15
C PRO A 51 -4.88 -37.17 -3.71
N GLY A 52 -5.79 -37.07 -2.72
CA GLY A 52 -6.22 -35.79 -2.11
C GLY A 52 -5.07 -35.08 -1.40
N ASP A 53 -4.16 -35.80 -0.76
CA ASP A 53 -3.03 -35.23 -0.05
C ASP A 53 -2.01 -34.61 -1.01
N ILE A 54 -1.80 -35.23 -2.16
CA ILE A 54 -0.95 -34.70 -3.22
C ILE A 54 -1.53 -33.39 -3.76
N VAL A 55 -2.83 -33.38 -4.07
CA VAL A 55 -3.53 -32.17 -4.53
C VAL A 55 -3.42 -31.07 -3.49
N PHE A 56 -3.63 -31.39 -2.21
CA PHE A 56 -3.47 -30.46 -1.12
C PHE A 56 -2.03 -29.92 -1.02
N ALA A 57 -1.02 -30.79 -1.06
CA ALA A 57 0.39 -30.38 -1.05
C ALA A 57 0.72 -29.44 -2.23
N CYS A 58 0.18 -29.72 -3.42
CA CYS A 58 0.32 -28.82 -4.57
C CYS A 58 -0.30 -27.44 -4.32
N PHE A 59 -1.49 -27.37 -3.70
CA PHE A 59 -2.10 -26.10 -3.33
C PHE A 59 -1.27 -25.33 -2.30
N VAL A 60 -0.71 -26.00 -1.31
CA VAL A 60 0.18 -25.38 -0.31
C VAL A 60 1.41 -24.79 -1.00
N VAL A 61 2.07 -25.57 -1.85
CA VAL A 61 3.24 -25.12 -2.60
C VAL A 61 2.89 -23.91 -3.47
N LEU A 62 1.75 -23.96 -4.19
CA LEU A 62 1.29 -22.87 -5.03
C LEU A 62 0.99 -21.61 -4.20
N ALA A 63 0.37 -21.75 -3.04
CA ALA A 63 0.08 -20.62 -2.12
C ALA A 63 1.39 -20.00 -1.60
N LEU A 64 2.37 -20.81 -1.22
CA LEU A 64 3.68 -20.33 -0.76
C LEU A 64 4.42 -19.62 -1.90
N LEU A 65 4.44 -20.19 -3.10
CA LEU A 65 5.05 -19.56 -4.28
C LEU A 65 4.36 -18.24 -4.62
N THR A 66 3.03 -18.20 -4.57
CA THR A 66 2.26 -16.96 -4.83
C THR A 66 2.58 -15.92 -3.78
N GLY A 67 2.63 -16.29 -2.49
CA GLY A 67 3.01 -15.41 -1.39
C GLY A 67 4.41 -14.84 -1.51
N TYR A 68 5.33 -15.57 -2.16
CA TYR A 68 6.70 -15.13 -2.39
C TYR A 68 6.85 -14.22 -3.62
N VAL A 69 6.14 -14.52 -4.72
CA VAL A 69 6.33 -13.84 -6.01
C VAL A 69 5.45 -12.60 -6.16
N VAL A 70 4.24 -12.62 -5.58
CA VAL A 70 3.27 -11.56 -5.81
C VAL A 70 3.57 -10.34 -4.95
N ASN A 71 3.57 -9.16 -5.59
CA ASN A 71 3.66 -7.88 -4.88
C ASN A 71 2.37 -7.62 -4.09
N THR A 72 2.49 -7.60 -2.77
CA THR A 72 1.36 -7.46 -1.86
C THR A 72 0.62 -6.13 -1.98
N ASN A 73 1.26 -5.08 -2.48
CA ASN A 73 0.60 -3.79 -2.72
C ASN A 73 -0.51 -3.90 -3.79
N TYR A 74 -0.39 -4.83 -4.74
CA TYR A 74 -1.37 -4.98 -5.83
C TYR A 74 -2.56 -5.88 -5.47
N ILE A 75 -2.44 -6.70 -4.43
CA ILE A 75 -3.50 -7.62 -3.98
C ILE A 75 -4.18 -7.19 -2.68
N SER A 76 -3.79 -6.04 -2.12
CA SER A 76 -4.38 -5.47 -0.91
C SER A 76 -5.64 -4.63 -1.21
N ILE A 77 -6.39 -4.27 -0.16
CA ILE A 77 -7.50 -3.32 -0.22
C ILE A 77 -7.05 -1.95 -0.77
N HIS A 78 -5.77 -1.63 -0.65
CA HIS A 78 -5.15 -0.43 -1.26
C HIS A 78 -5.54 -0.26 -2.73
N ARG A 79 -5.54 -1.36 -3.51
CA ARG A 79 -5.84 -1.30 -4.94
C ARG A 79 -7.30 -0.91 -5.20
N PHE A 80 -8.23 -1.46 -4.44
CA PHE A 80 -9.64 -1.09 -4.53
C PHE A 80 -9.86 0.37 -4.12
N TYR A 81 -9.27 0.80 -3.02
CA TYR A 81 -9.37 2.18 -2.53
C TYR A 81 -8.78 3.17 -3.55
N ARG A 82 -7.61 2.85 -4.12
CA ARG A 82 -6.99 3.62 -5.18
C ARG A 82 -7.91 3.85 -6.37
N ASP A 83 -8.59 2.80 -6.81
CA ASP A 83 -9.49 2.89 -7.95
C ASP A 83 -10.68 3.79 -7.66
N ARG A 84 -11.23 3.73 -6.45
CA ARG A 84 -12.34 4.62 -6.02
C ARG A 84 -11.89 6.08 -5.92
N LEU A 85 -10.71 6.33 -5.37
CA LEU A 85 -10.16 7.70 -5.32
C LEU A 85 -9.87 8.24 -6.73
N MET A 86 -9.35 7.41 -7.60
CA MET A 86 -9.07 7.79 -8.99
C MET A 86 -10.35 8.18 -9.74
N GLU A 87 -11.45 7.45 -9.52
CA GLU A 87 -12.75 7.80 -10.08
C GLU A 87 -13.29 9.12 -9.52
N ALA A 88 -13.11 9.35 -8.23
CA ALA A 88 -13.62 10.56 -7.56
C ALA A 88 -12.81 11.83 -7.88
N PHE A 89 -11.48 11.73 -7.90
CA PHE A 89 -10.58 12.88 -7.96
C PHE A 89 -9.84 13.05 -9.29
N MET A 90 -9.87 12.04 -10.16
CA MET A 90 -9.30 12.08 -11.50
C MET A 90 -10.34 11.68 -12.55
N PRO A 91 -11.55 12.25 -12.53
CA PRO A 91 -12.65 11.83 -13.39
C PRO A 91 -12.47 12.30 -14.82
N MET A 92 -13.06 11.56 -15.76
CA MET A 92 -13.19 11.96 -17.15
C MET A 92 -14.33 12.98 -17.29
N GLN A 93 -14.02 14.17 -17.78
CA GLN A 93 -14.96 15.30 -17.85
C GLN A 93 -16.22 14.99 -18.68
N SER A 94 -16.08 14.27 -19.79
CA SER A 94 -17.21 13.85 -20.63
C SER A 94 -18.12 12.80 -19.94
N ALA A 95 -17.58 11.98 -19.06
CA ALA A 95 -18.36 11.02 -18.29
C ALA A 95 -19.23 11.72 -17.22
N ILE A 96 -18.70 12.77 -16.58
CA ILE A 96 -19.45 13.60 -15.63
C ILE A 96 -20.66 14.24 -16.32
N ALA A 97 -20.47 14.79 -17.53
CA ALA A 97 -21.55 15.36 -18.32
C ALA A 97 -22.65 14.32 -18.67
N GLY A 98 -22.27 13.05 -18.78
CA GLY A 98 -23.18 11.91 -18.98
C GLY A 98 -23.70 11.27 -17.69
N ASN A 99 -23.50 11.90 -16.53
CA ASN A 99 -23.89 11.39 -15.21
C ASN A 99 -23.26 10.02 -14.88
N GLN A 100 -22.03 9.77 -15.38
CA GLN A 100 -21.23 8.58 -15.13
C GLN A 100 -19.94 8.97 -14.40
N VAL A 101 -19.48 8.08 -13.51
CA VAL A 101 -18.21 8.25 -12.81
C VAL A 101 -17.20 7.28 -13.42
N ARG A 102 -16.25 7.80 -14.21
CA ARG A 102 -15.14 7.05 -14.80
C ARG A 102 -13.84 7.82 -14.65
N PRO A 103 -12.72 7.17 -14.39
CA PRO A 103 -11.43 7.85 -14.36
C PRO A 103 -11.05 8.35 -15.76
N ALA A 104 -10.29 9.44 -15.81
CA ALA A 104 -9.76 9.97 -17.06
C ALA A 104 -8.85 8.95 -17.75
N PRO A 105 -8.78 8.93 -19.09
CA PRO A 105 -7.78 8.18 -19.83
C PRO A 105 -6.37 8.55 -19.33
N GLY A 106 -5.54 7.56 -19.04
CA GLY A 106 -4.20 7.80 -18.49
C GLY A 106 -4.11 8.09 -16.99
N ALA A 107 -5.22 8.29 -16.27
CA ALA A 107 -5.19 8.53 -14.81
C ALA A 107 -4.47 7.41 -14.04
N ASN A 108 -4.61 6.18 -14.50
CA ASN A 108 -3.94 5.02 -13.92
C ASN A 108 -2.41 5.02 -14.14
N GLU A 109 -1.95 5.70 -15.16
CA GLU A 109 -0.56 5.72 -15.64
C GLU A 109 0.15 7.04 -15.37
N ALA A 110 -0.58 8.03 -14.79
CA ALA A 110 -0.03 9.35 -14.48
C ALA A 110 1.10 9.23 -13.45
N GLN A 111 2.34 9.20 -13.92
CA GLN A 111 3.53 9.07 -13.09
C GLN A 111 3.74 10.35 -12.29
N LEU A 112 4.09 10.21 -11.03
CA LEU A 112 4.34 11.36 -10.15
C LEU A 112 5.50 12.22 -10.67
N ARG A 113 6.53 11.60 -11.24
CA ARG A 113 7.70 12.28 -11.83
C ARG A 113 7.38 13.13 -13.05
N ASP A 114 6.32 12.79 -13.79
CA ASP A 114 5.93 13.45 -15.04
C ASP A 114 4.87 14.55 -14.84
N LEU A 115 4.45 14.77 -13.59
CA LEU A 115 3.51 15.84 -13.27
C LEU A 115 4.17 17.20 -13.48
N CYS A 116 3.62 18.00 -14.39
CA CYS A 116 4.02 19.36 -14.71
C CYS A 116 5.34 19.49 -15.49
N ASP A 117 5.30 20.14 -16.64
CA ASP A 117 6.50 20.48 -17.42
C ASP A 117 7.40 21.46 -16.67
N PRO A 118 8.74 21.29 -16.77
CA PRO A 118 9.69 22.25 -16.26
C PRO A 118 9.57 23.56 -17.05
N GLY A 119 8.92 24.55 -16.54
CA GLY A 119 8.65 25.82 -17.22
C GLY A 119 7.16 26.16 -17.32
N SER A 120 6.30 25.22 -17.01
CA SER A 120 4.88 25.48 -16.78
C SER A 120 4.69 26.23 -15.46
N LEU A 121 3.79 27.21 -15.44
CA LEU A 121 3.33 27.89 -14.22
C LEU A 121 2.44 27.01 -13.35
N SER A 122 2.42 25.70 -13.60
CA SER A 122 1.61 24.76 -12.84
C SER A 122 2.14 24.57 -11.42
N ASN A 123 1.24 24.34 -10.49
CA ASN A 123 1.54 24.18 -9.08
C ASN A 123 2.41 22.93 -8.85
N TYR A 124 3.42 23.05 -7.98
CA TYR A 124 4.24 21.95 -7.55
C TYR A 124 3.50 21.13 -6.49
N HIS A 125 3.08 19.92 -6.84
CA HIS A 125 2.34 19.05 -5.93
C HIS A 125 3.26 18.42 -4.88
N LEU A 126 2.85 18.54 -3.62
CA LEU A 126 3.40 17.83 -2.47
C LEU A 126 2.31 16.95 -1.90
N VAL A 127 2.51 15.64 -1.91
CA VAL A 127 1.59 14.67 -1.32
C VAL A 127 2.13 14.27 0.03
N ASN A 128 1.41 14.65 1.09
CA ASN A 128 1.80 14.37 2.46
C ASN A 128 1.41 12.95 2.86
N THR A 129 2.34 12.21 3.43
CA THR A 129 2.15 10.87 3.95
C THR A 129 2.92 10.70 5.25
N ASN A 130 2.70 9.60 5.97
CA ASN A 130 3.41 9.26 7.18
C ASN A 130 4.28 8.01 6.95
N LEU A 131 5.54 8.07 7.34
CA LEU A 131 6.43 6.92 7.46
C LEU A 131 6.26 6.29 8.84
N ILE A 132 5.86 5.01 8.90
CA ILE A 132 5.64 4.29 10.17
C ILE A 132 6.99 3.93 10.79
N LEU A 133 7.24 4.39 12.04
CA LEU A 133 8.50 4.24 12.77
C LEU A 133 8.26 3.81 14.23
N VAL A 134 7.35 2.86 14.44
CA VAL A 134 6.96 2.40 15.81
C VAL A 134 8.06 1.67 16.56
N ASP A 135 9.05 1.16 15.85
CA ASP A 135 10.21 0.44 16.44
C ASP A 135 11.51 1.28 16.35
N SER A 136 11.40 2.58 16.03
CA SER A 136 12.58 3.43 15.87
C SER A 136 13.47 3.45 17.12
N ASP A 137 14.78 3.49 16.89
CA ASP A 137 15.80 3.72 17.90
C ASP A 137 15.65 5.11 18.55
N ASP A 138 15.17 6.10 17.76
CA ASP A 138 14.82 7.42 18.27
C ASP A 138 13.53 7.39 19.09
N ALA A 139 13.65 7.78 20.36
CA ALA A 139 12.52 7.76 21.30
C ALA A 139 11.38 8.73 20.91
N LEU A 140 11.67 9.84 20.23
CA LEU A 140 10.66 10.81 19.79
C LEU A 140 9.86 10.25 18.63
N LEU A 141 10.54 9.68 17.62
CA LEU A 141 9.91 9.04 16.46
C LEU A 141 9.06 7.84 16.90
N ARG A 142 9.61 6.99 17.80
CA ARG A 142 8.90 5.84 18.34
C ARG A 142 7.64 6.23 19.11
N ARG A 143 7.68 7.28 19.94
CA ARG A 143 6.52 7.79 20.68
C ARG A 143 5.46 8.36 19.74
N ARG A 144 5.86 9.11 18.73
CA ARG A 144 4.96 9.63 17.70
C ARG A 144 4.38 8.51 16.84
N GLY A 145 5.15 7.46 16.59
CA GLY A 145 4.78 6.31 15.80
C GLY A 145 5.10 6.45 14.32
N GLY A 146 5.68 7.57 13.92
CA GLY A 146 6.06 7.84 12.55
C GLY A 146 6.65 9.23 12.37
N ASP A 147 6.97 9.54 11.12
CA ASP A 147 7.51 10.84 10.72
C ASP A 147 6.95 11.27 9.37
N ASN A 148 7.11 12.56 9.06
CA ASN A 148 6.72 13.10 7.77
C ASN A 148 7.41 12.38 6.63
N PHE A 149 6.63 12.05 5.60
CA PHE A 149 7.15 11.56 4.34
C PHE A 149 6.37 12.20 3.20
N VAL A 150 7.03 13.02 2.43
CA VAL A 150 6.42 13.74 1.31
C VAL A 150 6.76 13.08 0.00
N MET A 151 5.79 13.00 -0.88
CA MET A 151 5.98 12.56 -2.26
C MET A 151 5.75 13.73 -3.20
N SER A 152 6.68 13.95 -4.10
CA SER A 152 6.62 15.03 -5.08
C SER A 152 7.20 14.60 -6.42
N ARG A 153 7.11 15.45 -7.41
CA ARG A 153 7.64 15.19 -8.74
C ARG A 153 9.15 14.91 -8.77
N ILE A 154 9.93 15.65 -7.97
CA ILE A 154 11.39 15.61 -8.05
C ILE A 154 11.98 14.66 -7.01
N TYR A 155 11.48 14.72 -5.76
CA TYR A 155 11.96 13.91 -4.65
C TYR A 155 10.80 13.33 -3.84
N CYS A 156 11.03 12.11 -3.34
CA CYS A 156 10.20 11.47 -2.31
C CYS A 156 11.04 11.23 -1.08
N GLY A 157 10.49 11.47 0.12
CA GLY A 157 11.23 11.25 1.36
C GLY A 157 10.80 12.13 2.51
N GLY A 158 11.57 12.06 3.58
CA GLY A 158 11.40 12.83 4.81
C GLY A 158 12.68 12.82 5.64
N ASP A 159 12.66 13.51 6.78
CA ASP A 159 13.88 13.69 7.60
C ASP A 159 14.38 12.36 8.17
N ALA A 160 13.48 11.46 8.58
CA ALA A 160 13.85 10.16 9.11
C ALA A 160 14.27 9.15 8.02
N GLY A 161 13.63 9.18 6.85
CA GLY A 161 13.85 8.21 5.76
C GLY A 161 14.85 8.66 4.68
N GLY A 162 15.31 9.92 4.74
CA GLY A 162 16.07 10.55 3.67
C GLY A 162 15.23 10.92 2.46
N PHE A 163 15.80 11.72 1.56
CA PHE A 163 15.16 12.14 0.31
C PHE A 163 15.81 11.45 -0.88
N HIS A 164 15.00 10.89 -1.77
CA HIS A 164 15.45 10.15 -2.96
C HIS A 164 14.78 10.71 -4.21
N PRO A 165 15.47 10.76 -5.36
CA PRO A 165 14.85 11.15 -6.62
C PRO A 165 13.62 10.32 -6.91
N THR A 166 12.52 10.94 -7.32
CA THR A 166 11.24 10.25 -7.60
C THR A 166 11.37 9.24 -8.74
N GLY A 167 12.31 9.50 -9.69
CA GLY A 167 12.61 8.55 -10.76
C GLY A 167 13.20 7.22 -10.28
N ASP A 168 13.82 7.19 -9.10
CA ASP A 168 14.42 5.99 -8.50
C ASP A 168 13.52 5.40 -7.39
N PHE A 169 12.63 6.23 -6.84
CA PHE A 169 11.75 5.83 -5.75
C PHE A 169 10.72 4.81 -6.22
N SER A 170 10.61 3.68 -5.50
CA SER A 170 9.72 2.58 -5.86
C SER A 170 9.92 2.03 -7.29
N GLY A 171 11.15 2.10 -7.82
CA GLY A 171 11.48 1.69 -9.19
C GLY A 171 11.00 2.68 -10.25
N GLY A 172 10.71 3.92 -9.86
CA GLY A 172 10.22 4.97 -10.75
C GLY A 172 8.75 4.87 -11.14
N ASP A 173 8.01 3.91 -10.59
CA ASP A 173 6.62 3.57 -10.98
C ASP A 173 5.55 4.21 -10.06
N MET A 174 5.94 5.18 -9.21
CA MET A 174 4.98 5.85 -8.33
C MET A 174 4.04 6.75 -9.14
N THR A 175 2.75 6.41 -9.15
CA THR A 175 1.72 7.22 -9.82
C THR A 175 1.07 8.22 -8.88
N LEU A 176 0.49 9.29 -9.42
CA LEU A 176 -0.28 10.26 -8.63
C LEU A 176 -1.45 9.58 -7.89
N ALA A 177 -2.16 8.69 -8.56
CA ALA A 177 -3.26 7.94 -7.94
C ALA A 177 -2.77 7.09 -6.74
N THR A 178 -1.60 6.45 -6.85
CA THR A 178 -1.01 5.69 -5.74
C THR A 178 -0.58 6.62 -4.60
N ALA A 179 0.09 7.73 -4.90
CA ALA A 179 0.50 8.70 -3.89
C ALA A 179 -0.70 9.28 -3.13
N MET A 180 -1.76 9.68 -3.84
CA MET A 180 -3.03 10.15 -3.25
C MET A 180 -3.66 9.08 -2.35
N THR A 181 -3.65 7.83 -2.78
CA THR A 181 -4.19 6.70 -2.00
C THR A 181 -3.41 6.47 -0.71
N ILE A 182 -2.08 6.59 -0.76
CA ILE A 182 -1.23 6.49 0.44
C ILE A 182 -1.53 7.65 1.40
N SER A 183 -1.71 8.85 0.86
CA SER A 183 -2.04 10.05 1.65
C SER A 183 -3.34 9.91 2.45
N GLY A 184 -4.33 9.18 1.93
CA GLY A 184 -5.60 8.91 2.60
C GLY A 184 -5.69 7.51 3.24
N ALA A 185 -4.58 6.82 3.46
CA ALA A 185 -4.54 5.44 3.94
C ALA A 185 -4.68 5.33 5.47
N ALA A 186 -5.83 5.71 6.02
CA ALA A 186 -6.08 5.75 7.45
C ALA A 186 -6.01 4.37 8.14
N ALA A 187 -6.43 3.30 7.46
CA ALA A 187 -6.39 1.94 8.00
C ALA A 187 -5.12 1.21 7.51
N HIS A 188 -4.11 1.17 8.37
CA HIS A 188 -2.86 0.47 8.09
C HIS A 188 -2.33 -0.21 9.36
N PRO A 189 -1.71 -1.40 9.28
CA PRO A 189 -1.03 -2.02 10.42
C PRO A 189 -0.03 -1.05 11.06
N ASN A 190 0.04 -1.04 12.39
CA ASN A 190 0.92 -0.17 13.17
C ASN A 190 0.75 1.34 12.96
N SER A 191 -0.28 1.77 12.23
CA SER A 191 -0.61 3.18 12.09
C SER A 191 -1.41 3.70 13.28
N GLY A 192 -1.48 5.01 13.42
CA GLY A 192 -2.30 5.65 14.43
C GLY A 192 -1.70 6.99 14.85
N TRP A 193 -2.58 7.96 15.15
CA TRP A 193 -2.18 9.29 15.54
C TRP A 193 -1.59 9.27 16.96
N ALA A 194 -0.50 9.99 17.17
CA ALA A 194 0.16 10.18 18.47
C ALA A 194 0.41 8.88 19.26
N GLY A 195 0.65 7.78 18.55
CA GLY A 195 0.96 6.50 19.20
C GLY A 195 -0.24 5.73 19.75
N THR A 196 -1.46 6.15 19.43
CA THR A 196 -2.72 5.49 19.83
C THR A 196 -3.37 4.79 18.64
N GLY A 197 -4.23 3.82 18.91
CA GLY A 197 -5.02 3.15 17.88
C GLY A 197 -5.05 1.63 18.02
N GLN A 198 -6.16 1.04 17.56
CA GLN A 198 -6.35 -0.42 17.63
C GLN A 198 -5.37 -1.16 16.70
N THR A 199 -5.01 -0.55 15.57
CA THR A 199 -4.08 -1.10 14.57
C THR A 199 -2.63 -1.20 15.08
N ARG A 200 -2.30 -0.56 16.20
CA ARG A 200 -1.00 -0.69 16.88
C ARG A 200 -0.91 -1.88 17.84
N LYS A 201 -2.03 -2.53 18.14
CA LYS A 201 -2.00 -3.76 18.92
C LYS A 201 -1.39 -4.86 18.07
N ARG A 202 -0.32 -5.49 18.54
CA ARG A 202 0.44 -6.51 17.79
C ARG A 202 -0.44 -7.58 17.18
N ALA A 203 -1.44 -8.09 17.92
CA ALA A 203 -2.34 -9.11 17.40
C ALA A 203 -3.19 -8.59 16.22
N VAL A 204 -3.67 -7.34 16.29
CA VAL A 204 -4.45 -6.72 15.23
C VAL A 204 -3.58 -6.43 14.03
N SER A 205 -2.41 -5.83 14.23
CA SER A 205 -1.45 -5.54 13.17
C SER A 205 -1.00 -6.81 12.44
N TRP A 206 -0.67 -7.86 13.20
CA TRP A 206 -0.30 -9.15 12.64
C TRP A 206 -1.44 -9.77 11.79
N LEU A 207 -2.68 -9.75 12.31
CA LEU A 207 -3.84 -10.24 11.59
C LEU A 207 -4.10 -9.43 10.30
N MET A 208 -3.99 -8.11 10.36
CA MET A 208 -4.13 -7.25 9.19
C MET A 208 -3.08 -7.56 8.11
N ASN A 209 -1.82 -7.81 8.50
CA ASN A 209 -0.78 -8.20 7.57
C ASN A 209 -0.96 -9.63 7.04
N LEU A 210 -1.38 -10.57 7.87
CA LEU A 210 -1.70 -11.95 7.45
C LEU A 210 -2.79 -11.97 6.37
N LEU A 211 -3.85 -11.18 6.58
CA LEU A 211 -4.97 -11.07 5.64
C LEU A 211 -4.73 -10.04 4.52
N ASN A 212 -3.58 -9.36 4.55
CA ASN A 212 -3.23 -8.25 3.66
C ASN A 212 -4.30 -7.13 3.64
N ILE A 213 -4.94 -6.89 4.79
CA ILE A 213 -5.93 -5.83 5.00
C ILE A 213 -5.20 -4.54 5.35
N ARG A 214 -4.85 -3.76 4.33
CA ARG A 214 -4.14 -2.49 4.50
C ARG A 214 -4.46 -1.52 3.36
N LEU A 215 -4.59 -0.24 3.69
CA LEU A 215 -4.75 0.85 2.74
C LEU A 215 -3.41 1.51 2.37
N GLY A 216 -2.42 1.47 3.27
CA GLY A 216 -1.10 2.03 3.02
C GLY A 216 -0.27 1.18 2.05
N TYR A 217 0.98 1.55 1.87
CA TYR A 217 1.84 1.03 0.82
C TYR A 217 3.23 0.70 1.38
N THR A 218 3.78 -0.44 0.99
CA THR A 218 5.14 -0.83 1.35
C THR A 218 6.07 -0.48 0.21
N VAL A 219 7.10 0.32 0.51
CA VAL A 219 8.15 0.69 -0.45
C VAL A 219 9.51 0.23 0.06
N ARG A 220 10.44 0.02 -0.85
CA ARG A 220 11.81 -0.28 -0.47
C ARG A 220 12.49 0.97 0.09
N ASN A 221 13.21 0.82 1.19
CA ASN A 221 14.11 1.85 1.67
C ASN A 221 15.28 1.99 0.69
N ALA A 222 15.40 3.14 0.04
CA ALA A 222 16.43 3.37 -0.97
C ALA A 222 17.85 3.39 -0.38
N ALA A 223 17.98 3.69 0.93
CA ALA A 223 19.25 3.62 1.64
C ALA A 223 19.70 2.18 1.95
N TYR A 224 18.79 1.21 1.84
CA TYR A 224 19.08 -0.19 2.12
C TYR A 224 19.73 -0.88 0.91
N ASN A 225 21.02 -1.09 0.97
CA ASN A 225 21.81 -1.64 -0.13
C ASN A 225 21.67 -3.17 -0.21
N THR A 226 20.91 -3.68 -1.21
CA THR A 226 20.90 -5.12 -1.56
C THR A 226 21.02 -5.27 -3.08
N LEU A 227 21.97 -6.11 -3.50
CA LEU A 227 22.28 -6.41 -4.91
C LEU A 227 21.26 -7.29 -5.66
N ALA A 228 20.09 -7.61 -5.07
CA ALA A 228 19.16 -8.54 -5.67
C ALA A 228 18.01 -7.85 -6.43
N PRO A 229 17.88 -8.03 -7.76
CA PRO A 229 16.84 -7.38 -8.59
C PRO A 229 15.42 -7.77 -8.22
N LEU A 230 15.18 -9.00 -7.74
CA LEU A 230 13.87 -9.48 -7.25
C LEU A 230 13.49 -8.90 -5.88
N ALA A 231 14.42 -8.27 -5.18
CA ALA A 231 14.20 -7.65 -3.87
C ALA A 231 13.50 -6.29 -3.93
N GLY A 232 13.07 -5.83 -5.10
CA GLY A 232 12.43 -4.52 -5.30
C GLY A 232 10.93 -4.47 -4.99
N LYS A 233 10.27 -5.62 -4.82
CA LYS A 233 8.81 -5.68 -4.62
C LYS A 233 8.49 -6.39 -3.30
N PRO A 234 7.68 -5.79 -2.41
CA PRO A 234 7.31 -6.41 -1.16
C PRO A 234 6.41 -7.62 -1.42
N ASN A 235 6.80 -8.76 -0.89
CA ASN A 235 5.99 -9.97 -0.91
C ASN A 235 5.30 -10.21 0.44
N HIS A 236 4.42 -11.20 0.49
CA HIS A 236 3.67 -11.49 1.70
C HIS A 236 4.58 -11.86 2.89
N PHE A 237 5.62 -12.64 2.65
CA PHE A 237 6.56 -13.06 3.70
C PHE A 237 7.43 -11.91 4.20
N ASP A 238 7.81 -10.96 3.34
CA ASP A 238 8.52 -9.76 3.77
C ASP A 238 7.65 -8.95 4.74
N ASN A 239 6.37 -8.76 4.44
CA ASN A 239 5.46 -8.05 5.35
C ASN A 239 5.24 -8.80 6.69
N MET A 240 5.10 -10.13 6.65
CA MET A 240 4.98 -10.93 7.87
C MET A 240 6.26 -10.89 8.71
N LYS A 241 7.45 -10.93 8.08
CA LYS A 241 8.73 -10.79 8.81
C LYS A 241 8.88 -9.44 9.46
N VAL A 242 8.41 -8.38 8.82
CA VAL A 242 8.41 -7.02 9.38
C VAL A 242 7.64 -6.99 10.70
N GLU A 243 6.48 -7.64 10.79
CA GLU A 243 5.69 -7.72 12.03
C GLU A 243 6.36 -8.54 13.14
N LEU A 244 7.18 -9.51 12.78
CA LEU A 244 7.85 -10.40 13.74
C LEU A 244 9.21 -9.86 14.20
N SER A 245 9.78 -8.89 13.48
CA SER A 245 11.10 -8.33 13.80
C SER A 245 10.95 -7.15 14.77
N PRO A 246 11.71 -7.13 15.87
CA PRO A 246 11.62 -6.06 16.89
C PRO A 246 12.17 -4.69 16.42
N SER A 247 12.75 -4.60 15.23
CA SER A 247 13.35 -3.36 14.69
C SER A 247 12.97 -3.10 13.23
N ALA A 248 11.87 -3.67 12.78
CA ALA A 248 11.54 -3.62 11.35
C ALA A 248 10.89 -2.30 10.92
N PHE A 249 10.19 -1.63 11.84
CA PHE A 249 9.60 -0.31 11.63
C PHE A 249 10.56 0.79 12.10
N ASP A 250 11.79 0.71 11.62
CA ASP A 250 12.83 1.70 11.87
C ASP A 250 13.33 2.31 10.55
N ARG A 251 13.95 3.49 10.65
CA ARG A 251 14.59 4.20 9.52
C ARG A 251 15.66 3.40 8.79
N HIS A 252 16.24 2.38 9.44
CA HIS A 252 17.25 1.47 8.88
C HIS A 252 16.65 0.18 8.30
N GLY A 253 15.32 0.00 8.41
CA GLY A 253 14.63 -1.18 7.89
C GLY A 253 14.73 -1.31 6.37
N LYS A 254 14.66 -2.54 5.85
CA LYS A 254 14.64 -2.83 4.40
C LYS A 254 13.42 -2.24 3.71
N TRP A 255 12.29 -2.22 4.39
CA TRP A 255 11.01 -1.79 3.89
C TRP A 255 10.47 -0.63 4.71
N PHE A 256 10.04 0.40 4.03
CA PHE A 256 9.24 1.47 4.61
C PHE A 256 7.76 1.17 4.41
N GLN A 257 6.97 1.40 5.43
CA GLN A 257 5.52 1.38 5.34
C GLN A 257 4.98 2.80 5.43
N LEU A 258 4.27 3.19 4.38
CA LEU A 258 3.67 4.51 4.23
C LEU A 258 2.18 4.44 4.51
N SER A 259 1.68 5.38 5.27
CA SER A 259 0.27 5.50 5.66
C SER A 259 -0.23 6.93 5.51
N ASP A 260 -1.46 7.17 5.96
CA ASP A 260 -2.13 8.47 5.93
C ASP A 260 -1.27 9.59 6.50
N GLY A 261 -1.20 10.70 5.76
CA GLY A 261 -0.50 11.91 6.18
C GLY A 261 -1.02 12.48 7.51
N GLY A 262 -2.30 12.30 7.80
CA GLY A 262 -2.92 12.71 9.06
C GLY A 262 -2.40 11.97 10.29
N HIS A 263 -1.73 10.83 10.13
CA HIS A 263 -1.04 10.17 11.23
C HIS A 263 0.19 10.96 11.73
N PHE A 264 0.76 11.81 10.90
CA PHE A 264 1.80 12.76 11.28
C PHE A 264 1.22 14.15 11.49
N GLU A 265 0.58 14.74 10.45
CA GLU A 265 0.03 16.09 10.46
C GLU A 265 -1.08 16.21 9.40
N ASN A 266 -2.29 16.56 9.84
CA ASN A 266 -3.50 16.43 9.03
C ASN A 266 -3.70 17.54 8.00
N LEU A 267 -3.10 18.72 8.21
CA LEU A 267 -3.27 19.89 7.35
C LEU A 267 -2.22 20.01 6.24
N ALA A 268 -1.23 19.11 6.21
CA ALA A 268 -0.11 19.10 5.26
C ALA A 268 0.70 20.39 5.22
N ILE A 269 0.75 21.12 6.35
CA ILE A 269 1.44 22.41 6.45
C ILE A 269 2.92 22.27 6.83
N TYR A 270 3.32 21.14 7.43
CA TYR A 270 4.68 20.92 7.90
C TYR A 270 5.72 21.20 6.81
N GLU A 271 5.54 20.64 5.62
CA GLU A 271 6.47 20.84 4.50
C GLU A 271 6.49 22.28 4.00
N LEU A 272 5.38 22.99 4.03
CA LEU A 272 5.31 24.41 3.61
C LEU A 272 6.07 25.30 4.59
N VAL A 273 5.94 25.03 5.87
CA VAL A 273 6.68 25.74 6.94
C VAL A 273 8.17 25.42 6.84
N ARG A 274 8.53 24.14 6.68
CA ARG A 274 9.92 23.71 6.52
C ARG A 274 10.59 24.37 5.30
N ARG A 275 9.84 24.54 4.22
CA ARG A 275 10.29 25.22 2.99
C ARG A 275 10.25 26.75 3.10
N ARG A 276 9.81 27.30 4.25
CA ARG A 276 9.71 28.74 4.51
C ARG A 276 8.87 29.48 3.47
N CYS A 277 7.71 28.89 3.08
CA CYS A 277 6.78 29.57 2.19
C CYS A 277 6.32 30.89 2.83
N LYS A 278 6.34 31.97 2.04
CA LYS A 278 6.00 33.31 2.53
C LYS A 278 4.53 33.50 2.82
N LEU A 279 3.67 32.79 2.10
CA LEU A 279 2.22 32.77 2.26
C LEU A 279 1.76 31.31 2.23
N ILE A 280 0.98 30.92 3.21
CA ILE A 280 0.38 29.58 3.29
C ILE A 280 -1.11 29.76 3.45
N LEU A 281 -1.88 29.21 2.52
CA LEU A 281 -3.34 29.12 2.61
C LEU A 281 -3.68 27.70 3.07
N ILE A 282 -4.47 27.60 4.12
CA ILE A 282 -4.86 26.34 4.75
C ILE A 282 -6.36 26.17 4.57
N SER A 283 -6.77 25.00 4.06
CA SER A 283 -8.18 24.58 4.07
C SER A 283 -8.32 23.43 5.05
N ASP A 284 -8.97 23.69 6.16
CA ASP A 284 -9.31 22.67 7.15
C ASP A 284 -10.72 22.15 6.87
N ALA A 285 -10.79 20.86 6.51
CA ALA A 285 -12.05 20.14 6.28
C ALA A 285 -12.33 19.12 7.40
N GLY A 286 -11.63 19.25 8.54
CA GLY A 286 -11.88 18.44 9.73
C GLY A 286 -13.27 18.69 10.29
N ALA A 287 -13.86 17.67 10.92
CA ALA A 287 -15.07 17.85 11.68
C ALA A 287 -14.75 18.71 12.91
N ASP A 288 -15.46 19.80 13.05
CA ASP A 288 -15.41 20.63 14.25
C ASP A 288 -16.36 19.99 15.29
N PRO A 289 -15.88 19.53 16.47
CA PRO A 289 -16.68 18.79 17.44
C PRO A 289 -17.77 19.62 18.11
#